data_844c1d5a9cd8d554dfc9799682fd7359
#
_entry.id   844c1d5a9cd8d554dfc9799682fd7359
#
_cell.length_a   1.000
_cell.length_b   1.000
_cell.length_c   1.000
_cell.angle_alpha   90.00
_cell.angle_beta   90.00
_cell.angle_gamma   90.00
#
_symmetry.space_group_name_H-M   'P 1'
#
loop_
_entity.id
_entity.type
_entity.pdbx_description
1 polymer ?
#
loop_
_entity_poly.entity_id
_entity_poly.type
_entity_poly.pdbx_seq_one_letter_code
_entity_poly.pdbx_strand_id
1 'polypeptide(L)'
;MRYSFGFTLAVMVVALVVGSAVGTPRTNLVSSACNGQKIPSGSSFYSTLGSLLVDLEGNTAFSGYDYKASRAGSPTAYGRGVCNQGISQSDCTACLKNLGGRIWNICGYAIGARVQLGDCFIRYEQYSF
;
A
#
# COMPACT_ATOMS: atom_id res chain seq x y z
N MET A 1 40.30 34.41 -0.92
CA MET A 1 40.16 33.44 -1.47
C MET A 1 39.73 32.26 -0.85
N ARG A 2 39.97 31.84 0.23
CA ARG A 2 39.56 30.64 0.77
C ARG A 2 38.26 30.71 1.42
N TYR A 3 37.78 31.79 1.72
CA TYR A 3 36.54 31.88 2.31
C TYR A 3 35.44 31.34 1.48
N SER A 4 35.48 31.43 0.23
CA SER A 4 34.42 30.88 -0.60
C SER A 4 34.34 29.39 -0.51
N PHE A 5 35.42 28.78 -0.10
CA PHE A 5 35.48 27.41 0.06
C PHE A 5 34.57 26.91 1.19
N GLY A 6 34.60 27.52 2.34
CA GLY A 6 33.76 27.13 3.43
C GLY A 6 32.29 27.30 3.13
N PHE A 7 32.01 28.28 2.31
CA PHE A 7 30.68 28.52 1.89
C PHE A 7 30.11 27.38 1.07
N THR A 8 30.90 26.80 0.21
CA THR A 8 30.50 25.68 -0.61
C THR A 8 30.16 24.47 0.23
N LEU A 9 30.89 24.25 1.29
CA LEU A 9 30.63 23.14 2.18
C LEU A 9 29.26 23.24 2.83
N ALA A 10 28.87 24.45 3.21
CA ALA A 10 27.57 24.65 3.83
C ALA A 10 26.45 24.24 2.89
N VAL A 11 26.59 24.52 1.63
CA VAL A 11 25.56 24.18 0.64
C VAL A 11 25.43 22.67 0.51
N MET A 12 26.54 21.99 0.53
CA MET A 12 26.51 20.54 0.42
C MET A 12 25.80 19.88 1.62
N VAL A 13 26.00 20.42 2.80
CA VAL A 13 25.35 19.90 3.98
C VAL A 13 23.83 20.03 3.86
N VAL A 14 23.37 21.14 3.34
CA VAL A 14 21.94 21.35 3.15
C VAL A 14 21.37 20.33 2.18
N ALA A 15 22.09 20.05 1.11
CA ALA A 15 21.62 19.08 0.13
C ALA A 15 21.48 17.68 0.74
N LEU A 16 22.39 17.31 1.60
CA LEU A 16 22.32 16.02 2.26
C LEU A 16 21.10 15.93 3.18
N VAL A 17 20.79 16.99 3.88
CA VAL A 17 19.64 17.01 4.77
C VAL A 17 18.36 16.83 3.97
N VAL A 18 18.25 17.49 2.82
CA VAL A 18 17.08 17.34 1.97
C VAL A 18 16.95 15.90 1.49
N GLY A 19 18.05 15.29 1.08
CA GLY A 19 18.00 13.90 0.63
C GLY A 19 17.57 12.95 1.72
N SER A 20 17.97 13.19 2.97
CA SER A 20 17.60 12.30 4.06
C SER A 20 16.16 12.51 4.52
N ALA A 21 15.48 13.55 4.07
CA ALA A 21 14.09 13.78 4.42
C ALA A 21 13.14 12.84 3.67
N VAL A 22 13.61 12.20 2.60
CA VAL A 22 12.79 11.23 1.86
C VAL A 22 12.89 9.91 2.60
N GLY A 23 11.81 9.51 3.26
CA GLY A 23 11.80 8.31 4.05
C GLY A 23 11.32 7.10 3.27
N THR A 24 11.22 5.99 3.95
CA THR A 24 10.59 4.78 3.46
C THR A 24 9.37 4.50 4.31
N PRO A 25 8.33 3.87 3.76
CA PRO A 25 7.15 3.56 4.55
C PRO A 25 7.44 2.45 5.55
N ARG A 26 6.67 2.44 6.65
CA ARG A 26 6.71 1.35 7.60
C ARG A 26 5.82 0.23 7.09
N THR A 27 6.42 -0.91 6.81
CA THR A 27 5.72 -2.07 6.23
C THR A 27 5.66 -3.26 7.17
N ASN A 28 5.93 -3.05 8.45
CA ASN A 28 5.79 -4.11 9.45
C ASN A 28 4.32 -4.49 9.60
N LEU A 29 4.06 -5.78 9.73
CA LEU A 29 2.70 -6.28 9.94
C LEU A 29 2.22 -5.92 11.33
N VAL A 30 1.12 -5.19 11.42
CA VAL A 30 0.52 -4.77 12.69
C VAL A 30 -0.62 -5.69 13.08
N SER A 31 -1.52 -6.00 12.15
CA SER A 31 -2.65 -6.89 12.43
C SER A 31 -3.19 -7.47 11.14
N SER A 32 -3.86 -8.60 11.26
CA SER A 32 -4.55 -9.21 10.14
C SER A 32 -5.79 -9.95 10.64
N ALA A 33 -6.83 -9.92 9.80
CA ALA A 33 -8.04 -10.71 10.04
C ALA A 33 -8.40 -11.34 8.70
N CYS A 34 -8.51 -12.65 8.67
CA CYS A 34 -8.69 -13.40 7.44
C CYS A 34 -10.00 -14.18 7.50
N ASN A 35 -10.74 -14.17 6.39
CA ASN A 35 -11.91 -15.02 6.27
C ASN A 35 -11.46 -16.48 6.35
N GLY A 36 -12.23 -17.33 7.02
CA GLY A 36 -11.89 -18.74 7.17
C GLY A 36 -12.00 -19.54 5.88
N GLN A 37 -12.71 -19.01 4.87
CA GLN A 37 -12.85 -19.69 3.59
C GLN A 37 -11.77 -19.24 2.64
N LYS A 38 -11.28 -20.20 1.85
CA LYS A 38 -10.20 -19.95 0.87
C LYS A 38 -10.79 -19.81 -0.53
N ILE A 39 -10.07 -19.11 -1.38
CA ILE A 39 -10.43 -18.99 -2.79
C ILE A 39 -10.28 -20.38 -3.42
N PRO A 40 -11.36 -20.91 -4.04
CA PRO A 40 -11.27 -22.23 -4.65
C PRO A 40 -10.22 -22.28 -5.76
N SER A 41 -9.56 -23.43 -5.87
CA SER A 41 -8.60 -23.66 -6.94
C SER A 41 -9.27 -23.45 -8.30
N GLY A 42 -8.62 -22.72 -9.19
CA GLY A 42 -9.16 -22.44 -10.52
C GLY A 42 -10.23 -21.34 -10.55
N SER A 43 -10.53 -20.70 -9.42
CA SER A 43 -11.52 -19.62 -9.38
C SER A 43 -11.03 -18.39 -10.15
N SER A 44 -11.92 -17.75 -10.89
CA SER A 44 -11.63 -16.48 -11.55
C SER A 44 -11.42 -15.35 -10.55
N PHE A 45 -11.77 -15.55 -9.29
CA PHE A 45 -11.58 -14.53 -8.26
C PHE A 45 -10.10 -14.16 -8.06
N TYR A 46 -9.18 -15.07 -8.36
CA TYR A 46 -7.75 -14.76 -8.31
C TYR A 46 -7.42 -13.56 -9.21
N SER A 47 -7.87 -13.59 -10.46
CA SER A 47 -7.58 -12.47 -11.37
C SER A 47 -8.39 -11.23 -11.04
N THR A 48 -9.63 -11.39 -10.58
CA THR A 48 -10.48 -10.28 -10.18
C THR A 48 -9.87 -9.55 -8.98
N LEU A 49 -9.44 -10.29 -7.97
CA LEU A 49 -8.79 -9.72 -6.80
C LEU A 49 -7.44 -9.08 -7.16
N GLY A 50 -6.66 -9.75 -8.02
CA GLY A 50 -5.39 -9.18 -8.47
C GLY A 50 -5.58 -7.82 -9.14
N SER A 51 -6.60 -7.70 -9.99
CA SER A 51 -6.93 -6.44 -10.64
C SER A 51 -7.37 -5.37 -9.64
N LEU A 52 -8.15 -5.77 -8.63
CA LEU A 52 -8.56 -4.85 -7.56
C LEU A 52 -7.36 -4.34 -6.78
N LEU A 53 -6.44 -5.22 -6.41
CA LEU A 53 -5.26 -4.81 -5.64
C LEU A 53 -4.39 -3.82 -6.41
N VAL A 54 -4.21 -4.03 -7.71
CA VAL A 54 -3.47 -3.10 -8.57
C VAL A 54 -4.15 -1.73 -8.58
N ASP A 55 -5.47 -1.69 -8.64
CA ASP A 55 -6.24 -0.45 -8.59
C ASP A 55 -6.03 0.28 -7.27
N LEU A 56 -6.13 -0.42 -6.15
CA LEU A 56 -5.91 0.17 -4.82
C LEU A 56 -4.49 0.71 -4.68
N GLU A 57 -3.49 -0.06 -5.14
CA GLU A 57 -2.09 0.34 -5.06
C GLU A 57 -1.80 1.60 -5.85
N GLY A 58 -2.42 1.75 -7.02
CA GLY A 58 -2.12 2.84 -7.92
C GLY A 58 -2.90 4.12 -7.66
N ASN A 59 -4.04 4.05 -6.97
CA ASN A 59 -4.94 5.19 -6.86
C ASN A 59 -5.16 5.74 -5.45
N THR A 60 -4.87 4.98 -4.42
CA THR A 60 -5.13 5.43 -3.04
C THR A 60 -4.39 6.71 -2.68
N ALA A 61 -3.12 6.82 -3.05
CA ALA A 61 -2.32 8.00 -2.74
C ALA A 61 -2.86 9.27 -3.40
N PHE A 62 -3.58 9.12 -4.52
CA PHE A 62 -4.12 10.25 -5.28
C PHE A 62 -5.61 10.45 -5.02
N SER A 63 -6.18 9.70 -4.08
CA SER A 63 -7.59 9.78 -3.70
C SER A 63 -7.75 10.09 -2.21
N GLY A 64 -6.91 10.98 -1.70
CA GLY A 64 -6.98 11.42 -0.32
C GLY A 64 -6.51 10.36 0.69
N TYR A 65 -5.74 9.37 0.26
CA TYR A 65 -5.21 8.32 1.12
C TYR A 65 -6.28 7.36 1.66
N ASP A 66 -7.44 7.36 1.05
CA ASP A 66 -8.56 6.49 1.42
C ASP A 66 -9.40 6.26 0.17
N TYR A 67 -9.30 5.06 -0.40
CA TYR A 67 -9.88 4.78 -1.70
C TYR A 67 -10.61 3.45 -1.69
N LYS A 68 -11.86 3.47 -2.14
CA LYS A 68 -12.66 2.26 -2.35
C LYS A 68 -12.79 1.97 -3.82
N ALA A 69 -12.73 0.71 -4.18
CA ALA A 69 -12.88 0.27 -5.55
C ALA A 69 -13.55 -1.11 -5.59
N SER A 70 -14.04 -1.47 -6.74
CA SER A 70 -14.54 -2.82 -6.99
C SER A 70 -14.17 -3.27 -8.39
N ARG A 71 -14.08 -4.57 -8.57
CA ARG A 71 -13.87 -5.20 -9.87
C ARG A 71 -14.95 -6.24 -10.08
N ALA A 72 -15.66 -6.11 -11.20
CA ALA A 72 -16.71 -7.04 -11.54
C ALA A 72 -16.13 -8.43 -11.81
N GLY A 73 -16.85 -9.43 -11.38
CA GLY A 73 -16.48 -10.81 -11.56
C GLY A 73 -17.52 -11.72 -10.93
N SER A 74 -17.22 -13.00 -10.94
CA SER A 74 -18.08 -14.01 -10.33
C SER A 74 -17.24 -14.80 -9.33
N PRO A 75 -17.11 -14.31 -8.10
CA PRO A 75 -17.76 -13.14 -7.49
C PRO A 75 -17.00 -11.82 -7.76
N THR A 76 -17.71 -10.70 -7.55
CA THR A 76 -17.11 -9.35 -7.58
C THR A 76 -16.18 -9.18 -6.40
N ALA A 77 -15.08 -8.46 -6.61
CA ALA A 77 -14.15 -8.09 -5.54
C ALA A 77 -14.37 -6.63 -5.14
N TYR A 78 -14.53 -6.40 -3.84
CA TYR A 78 -14.68 -5.07 -3.25
C TYR A 78 -13.50 -4.78 -2.36
N GLY A 79 -12.95 -3.59 -2.42
CA GLY A 79 -11.77 -3.27 -1.64
C GLY A 79 -11.66 -1.83 -1.20
N ARG A 80 -10.78 -1.63 -0.23
CA ARG A 80 -10.43 -0.31 0.30
C ARG A 80 -8.95 -0.30 0.63
N GLY A 81 -8.27 0.76 0.17
CA GLY A 81 -6.89 1.04 0.53
C GLY A 81 -6.82 2.32 1.34
N VAL A 82 -5.97 2.34 2.35
CA VAL A 82 -5.80 3.49 3.24
C VAL A 82 -4.33 3.66 3.57
N CYS A 83 -3.85 4.88 3.59
CA CYS A 83 -2.50 5.21 4.05
C CYS A 83 -2.56 6.21 5.21
N ASN A 84 -1.53 6.21 6.05
CA ASN A 84 -1.34 7.24 7.05
C ASN A 84 -1.21 8.59 6.37
N GLN A 85 -1.86 9.61 6.94
CA GLN A 85 -1.90 10.94 6.35
C GLN A 85 -0.53 11.65 6.37
N GLY A 86 0.35 11.25 7.25
CA GLY A 86 1.63 11.94 7.42
C GLY A 86 2.74 11.51 6.48
N ILE A 87 2.50 10.53 5.60
CA ILE A 87 3.54 10.05 4.68
C ILE A 87 3.35 10.63 3.29
N SER A 88 4.40 10.58 2.47
CA SER A 88 4.34 11.08 1.09
C SER A 88 3.47 10.18 0.22
N GLN A 89 3.02 10.71 -0.93
CA GLN A 89 2.29 9.90 -1.91
C GLN A 89 3.13 8.71 -2.38
N SER A 90 4.41 8.93 -2.58
CA SER A 90 5.34 7.88 -2.98
C SER A 90 5.40 6.77 -1.93
N ASP A 91 5.47 7.12 -0.65
CA ASP A 91 5.51 6.14 0.43
C ASP A 91 4.18 5.41 0.59
N CYS A 92 3.07 6.11 0.39
CA CYS A 92 1.75 5.50 0.40
C CYS A 92 1.65 4.40 -0.68
N THR A 93 2.03 4.74 -1.90
CA THR A 93 2.03 3.78 -3.01
C THR A 93 2.97 2.61 -2.74
N ALA A 94 4.17 2.88 -2.24
CA ALA A 94 5.16 1.84 -1.94
C ALA A 94 4.65 0.89 -0.85
N CYS A 95 4.03 1.42 0.20
CA CYS A 95 3.46 0.61 1.27
C CYS A 95 2.35 -0.30 0.74
N LEU A 96 1.45 0.26 -0.06
CA LEU A 96 0.33 -0.52 -0.61
C LEU A 96 0.80 -1.60 -1.59
N LYS A 97 1.83 -1.32 -2.38
CA LYS A 97 2.41 -2.34 -3.26
C LYS A 97 3.05 -3.47 -2.46
N ASN A 98 3.74 -3.12 -1.39
CA ASN A 98 4.32 -4.12 -0.49
C ASN A 98 3.20 -4.99 0.10
N LEU A 99 2.14 -4.37 0.60
CA LEU A 99 1.01 -5.09 1.18
C LEU A 99 0.28 -5.93 0.14
N GLY A 100 0.02 -5.39 -1.06
CA GLY A 100 -0.68 -6.10 -2.12
C GLY A 100 0.03 -7.37 -2.55
N GLY A 101 1.36 -7.38 -2.55
CA GLY A 101 2.14 -8.57 -2.84
C GLY A 101 2.13 -9.59 -1.72
N ARG A 102 1.98 -9.16 -0.48
CA ARG A 102 2.03 -10.03 0.71
C ARG A 102 0.68 -10.54 1.18
N ILE A 103 -0.40 -9.82 0.86
CA ILE A 103 -1.72 -10.11 1.43
C ILE A 103 -2.20 -11.52 1.09
N TRP A 104 -1.82 -12.03 -0.06
CA TRP A 104 -2.14 -13.39 -0.48
C TRP A 104 -1.64 -14.42 0.54
N ASN A 105 -0.39 -14.29 0.94
CA ASN A 105 0.23 -15.23 1.87
C ASN A 105 -0.14 -14.94 3.32
N ILE A 106 -0.29 -13.67 3.69
CA ILE A 106 -0.65 -13.31 5.06
C ILE A 106 -1.96 -13.97 5.46
N CYS A 107 -2.95 -13.98 4.55
CA CYS A 107 -4.25 -14.58 4.82
C CYS A 107 -4.46 -15.94 4.12
N GLY A 108 -3.40 -16.51 3.53
CA GLY A 108 -3.48 -17.85 2.95
C GLY A 108 -4.54 -17.95 1.85
N TYR A 109 -4.61 -16.99 0.96
CA TYR A 109 -5.56 -16.96 -0.15
C TYR A 109 -7.02 -16.99 0.31
N ALA A 110 -7.33 -16.29 1.39
CA ALA A 110 -8.70 -16.18 1.90
C ALA A 110 -9.57 -15.37 0.93
N ILE A 111 -10.89 -15.64 0.95
CA ILE A 111 -11.84 -14.91 0.11
C ILE A 111 -12.08 -13.48 0.59
N GLY A 112 -11.66 -13.14 1.80
CA GLY A 112 -11.71 -11.79 2.35
C GLY A 112 -10.63 -11.61 3.38
N ALA A 113 -10.13 -10.37 3.52
CA ALA A 113 -9.03 -10.07 4.41
C ALA A 113 -9.01 -8.61 4.81
N ARG A 114 -8.49 -8.33 6.01
CA ARG A 114 -8.14 -7.00 6.48
C ARG A 114 -6.73 -7.08 7.00
N VAL A 115 -5.83 -6.30 6.46
CA VAL A 115 -4.42 -6.34 6.87
C VAL A 115 -3.91 -4.92 7.06
N GLN A 116 -3.32 -4.67 8.24
CA GLN A 116 -2.72 -3.39 8.59
C GLN A 116 -1.21 -3.54 8.67
N LEU A 117 -0.51 -2.78 7.85
CA LEU A 117 0.92 -2.55 8.01
C LEU A 117 1.15 -1.25 8.78
N GLY A 118 2.40 -0.93 9.09
CA GLY A 118 2.72 0.29 9.83
C GLY A 118 2.11 1.54 9.21
N ASP A 119 2.19 1.70 7.90
CA ASP A 119 1.75 2.92 7.24
C ASP A 119 0.59 2.76 6.27
N CYS A 120 0.08 1.56 6.05
CA CYS A 120 -1.03 1.36 5.13
C CYS A 120 -1.89 0.15 5.49
N PHE A 121 -3.06 0.10 4.88
CA PHE A 121 -4.08 -0.90 5.18
C PHE A 121 -4.80 -1.27 3.89
N ILE A 122 -5.12 -2.56 3.73
CA ILE A 122 -6.01 -3.03 2.66
C ILE A 122 -7.06 -3.95 3.28
N ARG A 123 -8.30 -3.75 2.86
CA ARG A 123 -9.39 -4.69 3.08
C ARG A 123 -9.97 -5.09 1.74
N TYR A 124 -10.25 -6.38 1.56
CA TYR A 124 -11.03 -6.84 0.41
C TYR A 124 -12.05 -7.87 0.86
N GLU A 125 -13.19 -7.92 0.15
CA GLU A 125 -14.28 -8.85 0.42
C GLU A 125 -14.96 -9.22 -0.90
N GLN A 126 -15.81 -10.24 -0.84
CA GLN A 126 -16.68 -10.60 -1.96
C GLN A 126 -18.06 -9.96 -1.82
N TYR A 127 -18.22 -9.02 -0.92
CA TYR A 127 -19.46 -8.28 -0.70
C TYR A 127 -19.14 -6.79 -0.49
N SER A 128 -20.11 -5.95 -0.81
CA SER A 128 -19.96 -4.50 -0.67
C SER A 128 -19.90 -4.10 0.81
N PHE A 129 -19.04 -3.14 1.11
CA PHE A 129 -18.89 -2.65 2.48
C PHE A 129 -18.62 -1.16 2.50
#